data_3aff5e392b0600721b70942a2e07d399
#
_entry.id   3aff5e392b0600721b70942a2e07d399
#
_cell.length_a   1.000
_cell.length_b   1.000
_cell.length_c   1.000
_cell.angle_alpha   90.00
_cell.angle_beta   90.00
_cell.angle_gamma   90.00
#
_symmetry.space_group_name_H-M   'P 1'
#
loop_
_entity.id
_entity.type
_entity.pdbx_description
1 polymer ?
#
loop_
_entity_poly.entity_id
_entity_poly.type
_entity_poly.pdbx_seq_one_letter_code
_entity_poly.pdbx_strand_id
1 'polypeptide(L)'
;MLKKLAFITFTILLVLNLSGVAMAIDAGNQRKGKYTYRKVYKACHQRGEVDSPKPHLSPDAKTQSQWTMVFEEKDFEQFGCQPEWQQLSEADLADIYAYLHDHAADSPSPAKCK
;
A
#
# COMPACT_ATOMS: atom_id res chain seq x y z
N MET A 1 -49.97 8.02 -7.47
CA MET A 1 -49.40 7.19 -6.42
C MET A 1 -48.27 6.28 -6.92
N LEU A 2 -48.36 5.68 -8.05
CA LEU A 2 -47.31 4.79 -8.63
C LEU A 2 -46.01 5.52 -9.00
N LYS A 3 -46.04 6.79 -9.38
CA LYS A 3 -44.85 7.59 -9.71
C LYS A 3 -44.00 7.96 -8.49
N LYS A 4 -44.61 8.07 -7.30
CA LYS A 4 -43.89 8.39 -6.07
C LYS A 4 -43.13 7.16 -5.51
N LEU A 5 -43.67 5.97 -5.69
CA LEU A 5 -43.06 4.70 -5.29
C LEU A 5 -41.84 4.36 -6.18
N ALA A 6 -41.89 4.69 -7.48
CA ALA A 6 -40.79 4.47 -8.39
C ALA A 6 -39.59 5.38 -8.05
N PHE A 7 -39.84 6.60 -7.59
CA PHE A 7 -38.78 7.53 -7.17
C PHE A 7 -38.08 7.06 -5.89
N ILE A 8 -38.80 6.54 -4.93
CA ILE A 8 -38.24 6.06 -3.66
C ILE A 8 -37.37 4.83 -3.87
N THR A 9 -37.81 3.90 -4.72
CA THR A 9 -37.04 2.70 -5.07
C THR A 9 -35.75 3.03 -5.83
N PHE A 10 -35.78 4.03 -6.71
CA PHE A 10 -34.59 4.47 -7.44
C PHE A 10 -33.55 5.13 -6.53
N THR A 11 -34.00 5.94 -5.58
CA THR A 11 -33.11 6.61 -4.61
C THR A 11 -32.43 5.61 -3.68
N ILE A 12 -33.15 4.56 -3.26
CA ILE A 12 -32.59 3.50 -2.40
C ILE A 12 -31.53 2.68 -3.17
N LEU A 13 -31.75 2.39 -4.44
CA LEU A 13 -30.78 1.68 -5.27
C LEU A 13 -29.49 2.49 -5.48
N LEU A 14 -29.58 3.81 -5.58
CA LEU A 14 -28.42 4.67 -5.77
C LEU A 14 -27.54 4.73 -4.52
N VAL A 15 -28.14 4.68 -3.33
CA VAL A 15 -27.38 4.69 -2.06
C VAL A 15 -26.65 3.38 -1.82
N LEU A 16 -27.19 2.25 -2.27
CA LEU A 16 -26.56 0.94 -2.16
C LEU A 16 -25.29 0.78 -3.02
N ASN A 17 -25.22 1.52 -4.12
CA ASN A 17 -24.04 1.47 -5.00
C ASN A 17 -22.85 2.28 -4.50
N LEU A 18 -23.02 3.18 -3.54
CA LEU A 18 -21.95 4.01 -2.97
C LEU A 18 -21.22 3.36 -1.80
N SER A 19 -21.74 2.27 -1.25
CA SER A 19 -21.18 1.66 -0.04
C SER A 19 -20.12 0.58 -0.32
N GLY A 20 -19.74 0.31 -1.58
CA GLY A 20 -18.84 -0.78 -1.94
C GLY A 20 -17.42 -0.38 -2.35
N VAL A 21 -17.00 0.89 -2.23
CA VAL A 21 -15.77 1.38 -2.88
C VAL A 21 -14.59 1.57 -1.92
N ALA A 22 -14.73 1.34 -0.63
CA ALA A 22 -13.81 1.97 0.32
C ALA A 22 -12.81 1.06 1.04
N MET A 23 -12.48 -0.18 0.62
CA MET A 23 -11.70 -1.04 1.51
C MET A 23 -10.74 -2.03 0.83
N ALA A 24 -9.97 -1.62 -0.18
CA ALA A 24 -9.04 -2.53 -0.85
C ALA A 24 -7.61 -2.54 -0.27
N ILE A 25 -7.26 -1.62 0.65
CA ILE A 25 -5.88 -1.44 1.12
C ILE A 25 -5.48 -2.49 2.18
N ASP A 26 -6.45 -3.05 2.91
CA ASP A 26 -6.19 -3.95 4.04
C ASP A 26 -6.01 -5.43 3.68
N ALA A 27 -6.05 -5.78 2.40
CA ALA A 27 -5.98 -7.17 1.94
C ALA A 27 -4.57 -7.67 1.60
N GLY A 28 -3.53 -6.94 2.01
CA GLY A 28 -2.14 -7.26 1.68
C GLY A 28 -1.56 -8.40 2.53
N ASN A 29 -0.65 -9.15 1.93
CA ASN A 29 0.09 -10.22 2.58
C ASN A 29 1.49 -9.72 2.98
N GLN A 30 1.75 -9.60 4.28
CA GLN A 30 3.01 -9.04 4.79
C GLN A 30 4.25 -9.85 4.40
N ARG A 31 4.17 -11.17 4.29
CA ARG A 31 5.31 -12.01 3.88
C ARG A 31 5.68 -11.75 2.43
N LYS A 32 4.68 -11.70 1.56
CA LYS A 32 4.83 -11.33 0.17
C LYS A 32 5.36 -9.91 0.03
N GLY A 33 4.84 -8.99 0.84
CA GLY A 33 5.25 -7.59 0.88
C GLY A 33 6.73 -7.42 1.22
N LYS A 34 7.20 -8.16 2.21
CA LYS A 34 8.62 -8.20 2.58
C LYS A 34 9.51 -8.65 1.42
N TYR A 35 9.10 -9.72 0.74
CA TYR A 35 9.82 -10.24 -0.43
C TYR A 35 9.81 -9.24 -1.59
N THR A 36 8.64 -8.71 -1.93
CA THR A 36 8.48 -7.75 -3.04
C THR A 36 9.25 -6.46 -2.78
N TYR A 37 9.21 -5.95 -1.55
CA TYR A 37 9.94 -4.76 -1.15
C TYR A 37 11.46 -4.93 -1.33
N ARG A 38 12.00 -6.06 -0.91
CA ARG A 38 13.42 -6.40 -1.12
C ARG A 38 13.77 -6.57 -2.60
N LYS A 39 12.88 -7.17 -3.36
CA LYS A 39 13.06 -7.39 -4.80
C LYS A 39 13.18 -6.07 -5.56
N VAL A 40 12.44 -5.04 -5.19
CA VAL A 40 12.54 -3.69 -5.76
C VAL A 40 13.97 -3.17 -5.66
N TYR A 41 14.54 -3.21 -4.47
CA TYR A 41 15.91 -2.69 -4.25
C TYR A 41 17.00 -3.58 -4.84
N LYS A 42 16.77 -4.88 -4.89
CA LYS A 42 17.67 -5.80 -5.58
C LYS A 42 17.77 -5.47 -7.07
N ALA A 43 16.63 -5.27 -7.74
CA ALA A 43 16.59 -4.90 -9.16
C ALA A 43 17.21 -3.52 -9.39
N CYS A 44 16.90 -2.56 -8.53
CA CYS A 44 17.46 -1.21 -8.57
C CYS A 44 18.99 -1.22 -8.41
N HIS A 45 19.51 -2.04 -7.50
CA HIS A 45 20.94 -2.22 -7.30
C HIS A 45 21.61 -2.86 -8.53
N GLN A 46 20.98 -3.87 -9.12
CA GLN A 46 21.48 -4.51 -10.34
C GLN A 46 21.56 -3.52 -11.51
N ARG A 47 20.66 -2.54 -11.55
CA ARG A 47 20.66 -1.45 -12.54
C ARG A 47 21.71 -0.35 -12.24
N GLY A 48 22.30 -0.36 -11.05
CA GLY A 48 23.35 0.56 -10.65
C GLY A 48 22.89 1.88 -10.04
N GLU A 49 21.59 2.07 -9.75
CA GLU A 49 21.09 3.31 -9.15
C GLU A 49 21.41 3.43 -7.66
N VAL A 50 21.45 2.31 -6.94
CA VAL A 50 21.77 2.29 -5.51
C VAL A 50 22.98 1.41 -5.23
N ASP A 51 23.71 1.71 -4.15
CA ASP A 51 24.97 1.03 -3.80
C ASP A 51 24.76 -0.31 -3.12
N SER A 52 23.55 -0.59 -2.66
CA SER A 52 23.22 -1.80 -1.92
C SER A 52 21.85 -2.35 -2.36
N PRO A 53 21.68 -3.69 -2.38
CA PRO A 53 20.37 -4.30 -2.63
C PRO A 53 19.42 -4.22 -1.44
N LYS A 54 19.88 -3.66 -0.33
CA LYS A 54 19.09 -3.52 0.90
C LYS A 54 18.19 -2.29 0.84
N PRO A 55 16.89 -2.40 1.20
CA PRO A 55 16.05 -1.23 1.29
C PRO A 55 16.59 -0.20 2.29
N HIS A 56 16.62 1.08 1.90
CA HIS A 56 17.14 2.14 2.76
C HIS A 56 16.11 2.68 3.77
N LEU A 57 14.82 2.34 3.59
CA LEU A 57 13.79 2.63 4.57
C LEU A 57 13.30 1.33 5.20
N SER A 58 13.57 1.16 6.49
CA SER A 58 13.05 0.04 7.27
C SER A 58 11.61 0.29 7.69
N PRO A 59 10.81 -0.75 7.98
CA PRO A 59 9.45 -0.56 8.51
C PRO A 59 9.40 0.34 9.75
N ASP A 60 10.40 0.26 10.65
CA ASP A 60 10.47 1.06 11.87
C ASP A 60 10.94 2.51 11.65
N ALA A 61 11.21 2.92 10.40
CA ALA A 61 11.54 4.30 10.07
C ALA A 61 10.34 5.24 10.21
N LYS A 62 9.12 4.71 10.22
CA LYS A 62 7.87 5.48 10.31
C LYS A 62 6.88 4.77 11.23
N THR A 63 5.91 5.55 11.71
CA THR A 63 4.77 5.01 12.45
C THR A 63 3.75 4.38 11.50
N GLN A 64 2.81 3.61 12.05
CA GLN A 64 1.73 3.01 11.26
C GLN A 64 0.92 4.07 10.51
N SER A 65 0.56 5.16 11.16
CA SER A 65 -0.20 6.25 10.52
C SER A 65 0.60 6.95 9.43
N GLN A 66 1.91 7.11 9.59
CA GLN A 66 2.78 7.69 8.57
C GLN A 66 2.86 6.78 7.34
N TRP A 67 2.98 5.47 7.51
CA TRP A 67 2.94 4.53 6.39
C TRP A 67 1.60 4.57 5.66
N THR A 68 0.50 4.65 6.40
CA THR A 68 -0.83 4.78 5.80
C THR A 68 -0.91 6.01 4.89
N MET A 69 -0.41 7.15 5.34
CA MET A 69 -0.39 8.38 4.52
C MET A 69 0.45 8.23 3.26
N VAL A 70 1.63 7.62 3.37
CA VAL A 70 2.52 7.38 2.21
C VAL A 70 1.80 6.60 1.11
N PHE A 71 1.09 5.54 1.47
CA PHE A 71 0.41 4.68 0.50
C PHE A 71 -0.91 5.25 0.01
N GLU A 72 -1.65 5.97 0.85
CA GLU A 72 -2.87 6.67 0.42
C GLU A 72 -2.57 7.78 -0.59
N GLU A 73 -1.52 8.55 -0.35
CA GLU A 73 -1.08 9.64 -1.22
C GLU A 73 -0.21 9.18 -2.38
N LYS A 74 0.18 7.91 -2.40
CA LYS A 74 1.14 7.34 -3.36
C LYS A 74 2.44 8.14 -3.44
N ASP A 75 2.91 8.60 -2.29
CA ASP A 75 4.17 9.35 -2.14
C ASP A 75 5.36 8.39 -2.08
N PHE A 76 5.73 7.83 -3.23
CA PHE A 76 6.77 6.82 -3.34
C PHE A 76 8.14 7.39 -3.73
N GLU A 77 8.28 8.68 -3.93
CA GLU A 77 9.54 9.33 -4.31
C GLU A 77 10.63 9.10 -3.26
N GLN A 78 10.27 9.09 -1.99
CA GLN A 78 11.20 8.90 -0.89
C GLN A 78 11.92 7.54 -0.91
N PHE A 79 11.36 6.57 -1.61
CA PHE A 79 11.97 5.24 -1.74
C PHE A 79 13.10 5.19 -2.78
N GLY A 80 13.24 6.21 -3.63
CA GLY A 80 14.09 6.08 -4.81
C GLY A 80 13.59 4.98 -5.74
N CYS A 81 14.44 4.47 -6.62
CA CYS A 81 14.12 3.29 -7.45
C CYS A 81 12.79 3.42 -8.19
N GLN A 82 12.51 4.62 -8.74
CA GLN A 82 11.19 4.93 -9.32
C GLN A 82 10.79 4.00 -10.49
N PRO A 83 11.72 3.61 -11.41
CA PRO A 83 11.35 2.66 -12.46
C PRO A 83 10.80 1.33 -11.91
N GLU A 84 11.38 0.81 -10.83
CA GLU A 84 10.95 -0.42 -10.18
C GLU A 84 9.60 -0.23 -9.47
N TRP A 85 9.41 0.89 -8.78
CA TRP A 85 8.14 1.22 -8.12
C TRP A 85 6.99 1.35 -9.12
N GLN A 86 7.24 1.93 -10.29
CA GLN A 86 6.22 2.10 -11.33
C GLN A 86 5.75 0.79 -11.93
N GLN A 87 6.52 -0.29 -11.82
CA GLN A 87 6.16 -1.61 -12.31
C GLN A 87 5.32 -2.42 -11.32
N LEU A 88 5.16 -1.94 -10.09
CA LEU A 88 4.39 -2.65 -9.08
C LEU A 88 2.89 -2.56 -9.34
N SER A 89 2.21 -3.69 -9.20
CA SER A 89 0.74 -3.75 -9.26
C SER A 89 0.12 -3.20 -7.97
N GLU A 90 -1.17 -2.91 -8.00
CA GLU A 90 -1.90 -2.51 -6.79
C GLU A 90 -1.83 -3.61 -5.71
N ALA A 91 -1.83 -4.89 -6.12
CA ALA A 91 -1.66 -6.02 -5.21
C ALA A 91 -0.27 -6.02 -4.57
N ASP A 92 0.79 -5.75 -5.33
CA ASP A 92 2.15 -5.61 -4.80
C ASP A 92 2.25 -4.48 -3.79
N LEU A 93 1.65 -3.33 -4.10
CA LEU A 93 1.63 -2.17 -3.20
C LEU A 93 0.87 -2.47 -1.90
N ALA A 94 -0.26 -3.18 -1.97
CA ALA A 94 -1.01 -3.60 -0.80
C ALA A 94 -0.19 -4.56 0.09
N ASP A 95 0.55 -5.48 -0.51
CA ASP A 95 1.42 -6.41 0.20
C ASP A 95 2.57 -5.67 0.91
N ILE A 96 3.24 -4.75 0.21
CA ILE A 96 4.31 -3.93 0.78
C ILE A 96 3.79 -3.06 1.93
N TYR A 97 2.64 -2.43 1.74
CA TYR A 97 1.99 -1.64 2.79
C TYR A 97 1.73 -2.49 4.04
N ALA A 98 1.16 -3.69 3.88
CA ALA A 98 0.92 -4.60 4.99
C ALA A 98 2.20 -4.91 5.76
N TYR A 99 3.30 -5.17 5.07
CA TYR A 99 4.61 -5.43 5.67
C TYR A 99 5.12 -4.20 6.45
N LEU A 100 5.15 -3.03 5.84
CA LEU A 100 5.69 -1.82 6.46
C LEU A 100 4.82 -1.37 7.65
N HIS A 101 3.51 -1.44 7.52
CA HIS A 101 2.55 -1.09 8.57
C HIS A 101 2.64 -2.05 9.76
N ASP A 102 2.67 -3.36 9.51
CA ASP A 102 2.68 -4.37 10.57
C ASP A 102 3.99 -4.39 11.38
N HIS A 103 5.06 -3.85 10.80
CA HIS A 103 6.37 -3.77 11.43
C HIS A 103 6.87 -2.33 11.66
N ALA A 104 5.97 -1.36 11.64
CA ALA A 104 6.25 0.04 11.89
C ALA A 104 6.78 0.28 13.32
N ALA A 105 7.34 1.46 13.55
CA ALA A 105 7.98 1.82 14.84
C ALA A 105 7.06 1.63 16.04
N ASP A 106 5.77 1.91 15.89
CA ASP A 106 4.74 1.81 16.92
C ASP A 106 3.90 0.53 16.85
N SER A 107 4.29 -0.43 16.00
CA SER A 107 3.64 -1.73 15.92
C SER A 107 4.07 -2.66 17.07
N PRO A 108 3.34 -3.78 17.33
CA PRO A 108 3.78 -4.79 18.28
C PRO A 108 5.09 -5.49 17.90
N SER A 109 5.49 -5.44 16.62
CA SER A 109 6.68 -6.12 16.11
C SER A 109 7.49 -5.21 15.16
N PRO A 110 8.12 -4.14 15.68
CA PRO A 110 8.94 -3.27 14.85
C PRO A 110 10.09 -4.04 14.19
N ALA A 111 10.38 -3.73 12.92
CA ALA A 111 11.44 -4.43 12.19
C ALA A 111 12.36 -3.46 11.44
N LYS A 112 13.64 -3.83 11.39
CA LYS A 112 14.68 -3.17 10.59
C LYS A 112 15.05 -4.05 9.41
N CYS A 113 15.40 -3.43 8.28
CA CYS A 113 16.03 -4.12 7.16
C CYS A 113 17.48 -4.44 7.51
N LYS A 114 17.84 -5.72 7.49
CA LYS A 114 19.22 -6.20 7.72
C LYS A 114 19.85 -6.66 6.42
#